data_c8d649e3ab302fcbcc281c5cf8b89884
#
_entry.id   c8d649e3ab302fcbcc281c5cf8b89884
#
_cell.length_a   1.000
_cell.length_b   1.000
_cell.length_c   1.000
_cell.angle_alpha   90.00
_cell.angle_beta   90.00
_cell.angle_gamma   90.00
#
_symmetry.space_group_name_H-M   'P 1'
#
loop_
_entity.id
_entity.type
_entity.pdbx_description
1 polymer ?
#
loop_
_entity_poly.entity_id
_entity_poly.type
_entity_poly.pdbx_seq_one_letter_code
_entity_poly.pdbx_strand_id
1 'polypeptide(L)'
;GLIASQWAKSIGAKMIGTVSTDEKASLAKENGCEFTINYKQEDVHSNVLKLTNNEGVNVVYDGVGKDTFDISLKCLKFRGLMVSFGQSSGMVNDVNLHSTFNPKSLYYTRPTLMHYIRNSEELTECSNKLFSKIKNKEIKPNIFKKFKLSEASEAHELIQSRNSTGSIILCP
;
A
#
# COMPACT_ATOMS: atom_id res chain seq x y z
N GLY A 1 -1.37 -3.28 3.16
CA GLY A 1 -1.62 -2.01 3.86
C GLY A 1 -1.15 -2.02 5.30
N LEU A 2 -1.67 -2.92 6.17
CA LEU A 2 -1.43 -2.85 7.63
C LEU A 2 0.06 -2.92 8.03
N ILE A 3 0.84 -3.81 7.42
CA ILE A 3 2.30 -3.89 7.68
C ILE A 3 2.99 -2.59 7.26
N ALA A 4 2.64 -2.04 6.09
CA ALA A 4 3.22 -0.78 5.62
C ALA A 4 2.88 0.38 6.56
N SER A 5 1.66 0.44 7.09
CA SER A 5 1.23 1.47 8.07
C SER A 5 2.03 1.38 9.36
N GLN A 6 2.19 0.17 9.91
CA GLN A 6 2.99 -0.04 11.12
C GLN A 6 4.47 0.29 10.88
N TRP A 7 5.02 -0.07 9.73
CA TRP A 7 6.39 0.27 9.37
C TRP A 7 6.58 1.77 9.25
N ALA A 8 5.70 2.46 8.52
CA ALA A 8 5.73 3.91 8.39
C ALA A 8 5.72 4.60 9.75
N LYS A 9 4.81 4.19 10.65
CA LYS A 9 4.77 4.67 12.04
C LYS A 9 6.09 4.44 12.77
N SER A 10 6.69 3.27 12.63
CA SER A 10 7.94 2.90 13.34
C SER A 10 9.15 3.72 12.91
N ILE A 11 9.11 4.35 11.74
CA ILE A 11 10.16 5.25 11.23
C ILE A 11 9.77 6.72 11.27
N GLY A 12 8.64 7.06 11.91
CA GLY A 12 8.16 8.44 12.03
C GLY A 12 7.54 9.03 10.75
N ALA A 13 7.22 8.21 9.74
CA ALA A 13 6.58 8.67 8.53
C ALA A 13 5.04 8.76 8.74
N LYS A 14 4.46 9.89 8.31
CA LYS A 14 3.01 10.10 8.32
C LYS A 14 2.37 9.37 7.14
N MET A 15 1.36 8.56 7.41
CA MET A 15 0.68 7.77 6.38
C MET A 15 -0.79 8.14 6.28
N ILE A 16 -1.23 8.39 5.04
CA ILE A 16 -2.64 8.54 4.66
C ILE A 16 -3.04 7.27 3.93
N GLY A 17 -4.01 6.53 4.48
CA GLY A 17 -4.53 5.31 3.88
C GLY A 17 -5.88 5.52 3.20
N THR A 18 -6.07 4.93 2.02
CA THR A 18 -7.37 4.87 1.37
C THR A 18 -8.07 3.56 1.67
N VAL A 19 -9.32 3.62 2.05
CA VAL A 19 -10.12 2.47 2.50
C VAL A 19 -11.52 2.49 1.87
N SER A 20 -12.23 1.36 1.94
CA SER A 20 -13.58 1.23 1.34
C SER A 20 -14.71 1.21 2.37
N THR A 21 -14.41 1.13 3.65
CA THR A 21 -15.40 1.12 4.75
C THR A 21 -14.81 1.73 6.01
N ASP A 22 -15.67 2.13 6.94
CA ASP A 22 -15.27 2.75 8.20
C ASP A 22 -14.61 1.75 9.16
N GLU A 23 -14.97 0.47 9.08
CA GLU A 23 -14.29 -0.60 9.84
C GLU A 23 -12.84 -0.73 9.38
N LYS A 24 -12.59 -0.67 8.06
CA LYS A 24 -11.23 -0.69 7.51
C LYS A 24 -10.45 0.58 7.86
N ALA A 25 -11.15 1.72 7.98
CA ALA A 25 -10.54 2.97 8.43
C ALA A 25 -10.06 2.86 9.88
N SER A 26 -10.90 2.35 10.77
CA SER A 26 -10.56 2.11 12.18
C SER A 26 -9.37 1.17 12.30
N LEU A 27 -9.41 0.04 11.60
CA LEU A 27 -8.33 -0.94 11.58
C LEU A 27 -7.00 -0.34 11.07
N ALA A 28 -7.04 0.50 10.02
CA ALA A 28 -5.86 1.16 9.48
C ALA A 28 -5.25 2.14 10.49
N LYS A 29 -6.08 2.92 11.19
CA LYS A 29 -5.64 3.86 12.25
C LYS A 29 -5.01 3.11 13.43
N GLU A 30 -5.62 2.04 13.90
CA GLU A 30 -5.05 1.17 14.96
C GLU A 30 -3.68 0.62 14.57
N ASN A 31 -3.47 0.39 13.28
CA ASN A 31 -2.21 -0.10 12.73
C ASN A 31 -1.24 0.99 12.26
N GLY A 32 -1.44 2.24 12.67
CA GLY A 32 -0.45 3.30 12.50
C GLY A 32 -0.67 4.24 11.32
N CYS A 33 -1.79 4.13 10.62
CA CYS A 33 -2.21 5.12 9.64
C CYS A 33 -2.63 6.39 10.38
N GLU A 34 -2.02 7.54 10.11
CA GLU A 34 -2.36 8.80 10.78
C GLU A 34 -3.72 9.31 10.32
N PHE A 35 -3.98 9.23 9.02
CA PHE A 35 -5.25 9.62 8.39
C PHE A 35 -5.79 8.52 7.50
N THR A 36 -7.11 8.46 7.38
CA THR A 36 -7.79 7.53 6.47
C THR A 36 -8.82 8.28 5.64
N ILE A 37 -8.97 7.90 4.37
CA ILE A 37 -9.95 8.46 3.44
C ILE A 37 -10.80 7.32 2.90
N ASN A 38 -12.11 7.38 3.11
CA ASN A 38 -13.04 6.41 2.55
C ASN A 38 -13.37 6.80 1.09
N TYR A 39 -12.66 6.18 0.13
CA TYR A 39 -12.78 6.51 -1.29
C TYR A 39 -14.14 6.24 -1.91
N LYS A 40 -15.05 5.57 -1.21
CA LYS A 40 -16.45 5.39 -1.65
C LYS A 40 -17.33 6.57 -1.28
N GLN A 41 -16.94 7.38 -0.32
CA GLN A 41 -17.73 8.47 0.24
C GLN A 41 -17.06 9.83 0.03
N GLU A 42 -15.74 9.83 -0.16
CA GLU A 42 -14.92 11.03 -0.13
C GLU A 42 -14.05 11.15 -1.39
N ASP A 43 -13.84 12.37 -1.87
CA ASP A 43 -12.85 12.63 -2.91
C ASP A 43 -11.43 12.54 -2.33
N VAL A 44 -10.66 11.57 -2.83
CA VAL A 44 -9.33 11.27 -2.32
C VAL A 44 -8.37 12.44 -2.50
N HIS A 45 -8.36 13.07 -3.69
CA HIS A 45 -7.42 14.15 -3.99
C HIS A 45 -7.68 15.38 -3.10
N SER A 46 -8.93 15.82 -3.02
CA SER A 46 -9.30 16.97 -2.19
C SER A 46 -8.97 16.75 -0.72
N ASN A 47 -9.18 15.53 -0.20
CA ASN A 47 -8.85 15.22 1.18
C ASN A 47 -7.33 15.15 1.42
N VAL A 48 -6.57 14.58 0.49
CA VAL A 48 -5.11 14.60 0.57
C VAL A 48 -4.60 16.05 0.59
N LEU A 49 -5.10 16.93 -0.26
CA LEU A 49 -4.71 18.34 -0.27
C LEU A 49 -5.03 19.04 1.05
N LYS A 50 -6.22 18.83 1.61
CA LYS A 50 -6.59 19.36 2.94
C LYS A 50 -5.63 18.91 4.04
N LEU A 51 -5.26 17.63 4.05
CA LEU A 51 -4.36 17.04 5.05
C LEU A 51 -2.89 17.46 4.89
N THR A 52 -2.53 18.01 3.74
CA THR A 52 -1.16 18.38 3.38
C THR A 52 -0.97 19.87 3.10
N ASN A 53 -1.87 20.73 3.57
CA ASN A 53 -1.85 22.18 3.31
C ASN A 53 -1.73 22.53 1.82
N ASN A 54 -2.44 21.81 0.96
CA ASN A 54 -2.44 21.91 -0.49
C ASN A 54 -1.13 21.55 -1.21
N GLU A 55 -0.17 20.97 -0.51
CA GLU A 55 1.10 20.57 -1.14
C GLU A 55 1.03 19.20 -1.84
N GLY A 56 0.24 18.27 -1.30
CA GLY A 56 0.25 16.86 -1.68
C GLY A 56 1.29 16.05 -0.91
N VAL A 57 1.38 14.75 -1.19
CA VAL A 57 2.26 13.81 -0.49
C VAL A 57 3.58 13.61 -1.21
N ASN A 58 4.62 13.24 -0.45
CA ASN A 58 5.96 12.96 -0.99
C ASN A 58 5.99 11.72 -1.87
N VAL A 59 5.26 10.68 -1.43
CA VAL A 59 5.27 9.36 -2.07
C VAL A 59 3.86 8.79 -2.07
N VAL A 60 3.47 8.19 -3.19
CA VAL A 60 2.26 7.35 -3.27
C VAL A 60 2.68 5.91 -3.56
N TYR A 61 2.22 4.98 -2.72
CA TYR A 61 2.32 3.54 -2.95
C TYR A 61 1.00 3.04 -3.53
N ASP A 62 1.00 2.67 -4.81
CA ASP A 62 -0.18 2.21 -5.53
C ASP A 62 -0.06 0.73 -5.91
N GLY A 63 -0.96 -0.09 -5.34
CA GLY A 63 -1.10 -1.52 -5.65
C GLY A 63 -2.30 -1.84 -6.55
N VAL A 64 -3.09 -0.84 -6.93
CA VAL A 64 -4.35 -1.01 -7.67
C VAL A 64 -4.12 -0.88 -9.19
N GLY A 65 -3.43 0.14 -9.63
CA GLY A 65 -3.05 0.33 -11.03
C GLY A 65 -4.06 1.18 -11.81
N LYS A 66 -4.68 0.61 -12.86
CA LYS A 66 -5.49 1.33 -13.84
C LYS A 66 -6.49 2.32 -13.20
N ASP A 67 -7.26 1.86 -12.22
CA ASP A 67 -8.35 2.67 -11.63
C ASP A 67 -7.86 3.80 -10.74
N THR A 68 -6.62 3.73 -10.25
CA THR A 68 -6.09 4.69 -9.27
C THR A 68 -4.91 5.51 -9.77
N PHE A 69 -4.34 5.18 -10.91
CA PHE A 69 -3.13 5.81 -11.42
C PHE A 69 -3.22 7.35 -11.47
N ASP A 70 -4.26 7.88 -12.11
CA ASP A 70 -4.41 9.32 -12.28
C ASP A 70 -4.63 10.05 -10.95
N ILE A 71 -5.46 9.51 -10.06
CA ILE A 71 -5.71 10.12 -8.76
C ILE A 71 -4.46 10.04 -7.88
N SER A 72 -3.70 8.96 -7.96
CA SER A 72 -2.42 8.79 -7.27
C SER A 72 -1.41 9.85 -7.68
N LEU A 73 -1.27 10.14 -8.98
CA LEU A 73 -0.40 11.20 -9.47
C LEU A 73 -0.86 12.60 -9.03
N LYS A 74 -2.16 12.87 -9.05
CA LYS A 74 -2.73 14.15 -8.59
C LYS A 74 -2.41 14.42 -7.12
N CYS A 75 -2.40 13.38 -6.29
CA CYS A 75 -2.08 13.49 -4.86
C CYS A 75 -0.61 13.82 -4.55
N LEU A 76 0.30 13.62 -5.50
CA LEU A 76 1.72 13.89 -5.31
C LEU A 76 2.02 15.40 -5.31
N LYS A 77 2.93 15.81 -4.44
CA LYS A 77 3.53 17.13 -4.49
C LYS A 77 4.53 17.27 -5.65
N PHE A 78 5.05 18.47 -5.89
CA PHE A 78 6.16 18.68 -6.83
C PHE A 78 7.35 17.78 -6.49
N ARG A 79 7.90 17.11 -7.49
CA ARG A 79 9.00 16.13 -7.36
C ARG A 79 8.65 14.94 -6.46
N GLY A 80 7.35 14.62 -6.36
CA GLY A 80 6.86 13.45 -5.65
C GLY A 80 7.14 12.15 -6.40
N LEU A 81 7.14 11.04 -5.67
CA LEU A 81 7.44 9.70 -6.20
C LEU A 81 6.17 8.85 -6.24
N MET A 82 5.85 8.34 -7.42
CA MET A 82 4.85 7.28 -7.62
C MET A 82 5.53 5.91 -7.58
N VAL A 83 5.17 5.08 -6.60
CA VAL A 83 5.61 3.69 -6.47
C VAL A 83 4.45 2.77 -6.87
N SER A 84 4.43 2.34 -8.13
CA SER A 84 3.41 1.44 -8.67
C SER A 84 3.84 -0.01 -8.47
N PHE A 85 3.46 -0.63 -7.34
CA PHE A 85 3.92 -1.98 -7.00
C PHE A 85 2.89 -3.08 -7.30
N GLY A 86 1.69 -2.72 -7.78
CA GLY A 86 0.63 -3.67 -8.12
C GLY A 86 -0.25 -3.18 -9.27
N GLN A 87 -1.17 -4.05 -9.69
CA GLN A 87 -2.08 -3.80 -10.81
C GLN A 87 -3.39 -4.60 -10.63
N SER A 88 -3.96 -4.60 -9.43
CA SER A 88 -5.16 -5.42 -9.13
C SER A 88 -6.42 -5.01 -9.93
N SER A 89 -6.48 -3.79 -10.46
CA SER A 89 -7.54 -3.32 -11.37
C SER A 89 -7.15 -3.40 -12.86
N GLY A 90 -5.95 -3.84 -13.17
CA GLY A 90 -5.42 -3.94 -14.52
C GLY A 90 -4.17 -3.07 -14.75
N MET A 91 -3.57 -3.26 -15.94
CA MET A 91 -2.37 -2.53 -16.35
C MET A 91 -2.72 -1.08 -16.69
N VAL A 92 -1.79 -0.18 -16.39
CA VAL A 92 -1.82 1.20 -16.87
C VAL A 92 -1.17 1.20 -18.27
N ASN A 93 -1.93 1.60 -19.26
CA ASN A 93 -1.47 1.69 -20.64
C ASN A 93 -1.50 3.14 -21.13
N ASP A 94 -0.87 3.41 -22.26
CA ASP A 94 -0.96 4.66 -23.03
C ASP A 94 -0.63 5.92 -22.22
N VAL A 95 0.39 5.85 -21.35
CA VAL A 95 0.84 6.98 -20.55
C VAL A 95 1.66 7.95 -21.39
N ASN A 96 1.16 9.16 -21.58
CA ASN A 96 1.94 10.23 -22.16
C ASN A 96 2.89 10.81 -21.11
N LEU A 97 4.18 10.49 -21.25
CA LEU A 97 5.19 10.87 -20.24
C LEU A 97 5.28 12.39 -20.04
N HIS A 98 5.15 13.18 -21.11
CA HIS A 98 5.29 14.61 -21.02
C HIS A 98 4.13 15.25 -20.24
N SER A 99 2.88 14.97 -20.64
CA SER A 99 1.71 15.54 -19.96
C SER A 99 1.47 14.99 -18.56
N THR A 100 1.94 13.76 -18.31
CA THR A 100 1.72 13.07 -17.03
C THR A 100 2.73 13.49 -15.96
N PHE A 101 4.02 13.55 -16.28
CA PHE A 101 5.06 13.75 -15.26
C PHE A 101 5.65 15.16 -15.24
N ASN A 102 5.69 15.84 -16.38
CA ASN A 102 6.32 17.16 -16.49
C ASN A 102 5.67 18.24 -15.61
N PRO A 103 4.33 18.33 -15.46
CA PRO A 103 3.70 19.43 -14.72
C PRO A 103 4.18 19.59 -13.28
N LYS A 104 4.58 18.48 -12.65
CA LYS A 104 5.10 18.47 -11.26
C LYS A 104 6.52 17.88 -11.16
N SER A 105 7.18 17.59 -12.29
CA SER A 105 8.50 16.90 -12.33
C SER A 105 8.50 15.62 -11.49
N LEU A 106 7.52 14.75 -11.71
CA LEU A 106 7.30 13.57 -10.88
C LEU A 106 8.32 12.47 -11.19
N TYR A 107 8.62 11.67 -10.18
CA TYR A 107 9.34 10.41 -10.31
C TYR A 107 8.34 9.25 -10.37
N TYR A 108 8.68 8.24 -11.15
CA TYR A 108 7.90 7.01 -11.25
C TYR A 108 8.81 5.79 -11.13
N THR A 109 8.39 4.82 -10.34
CA THR A 109 9.05 3.52 -10.27
C THR A 109 8.03 2.40 -10.21
N ARG A 110 8.37 1.28 -10.86
CA ARG A 110 7.62 0.02 -10.77
C ARG A 110 8.53 -1.06 -10.20
N PRO A 111 8.62 -1.16 -8.86
CA PRO A 111 9.51 -2.11 -8.22
C PRO A 111 9.02 -3.55 -8.42
N THR A 112 9.96 -4.45 -8.57
CA THR A 112 9.76 -5.89 -8.54
C THR A 112 10.58 -6.47 -7.40
N LEU A 113 9.96 -7.24 -6.51
CA LEU A 113 10.62 -7.78 -5.31
C LEU A 113 11.94 -8.48 -5.64
N MET A 114 11.97 -9.26 -6.73
CA MET A 114 13.17 -10.00 -7.15
C MET A 114 14.38 -9.10 -7.43
N HIS A 115 14.17 -7.82 -7.74
CA HIS A 115 15.27 -6.87 -7.94
C HIS A 115 15.84 -6.33 -6.62
N TYR A 116 15.17 -6.55 -5.49
CA TYR A 116 15.61 -6.16 -4.14
C TYR A 116 16.17 -7.32 -3.32
N ILE A 117 16.00 -8.56 -3.81
CA ILE A 117 16.45 -9.79 -3.15
C ILE A 117 17.17 -10.70 -4.17
N ARG A 118 18.07 -10.13 -4.98
CA ARG A 118 18.73 -10.81 -6.11
C ARG A 118 19.65 -11.96 -5.68
N ASN A 119 20.11 -11.93 -4.44
CA ASN A 119 21.01 -12.92 -3.89
C ASN A 119 20.66 -13.19 -2.41
N SER A 120 21.31 -14.19 -1.81
CA SER A 120 21.08 -14.60 -0.43
C SER A 120 21.39 -13.50 0.59
N GLU A 121 22.35 -12.64 0.30
CA GLU A 121 22.77 -11.55 1.18
C GLU A 121 21.67 -10.48 1.26
N GLU A 122 21.19 -10.00 0.10
CA GLU A 122 20.09 -9.03 0.02
C GLU A 122 18.80 -9.58 0.65
N LEU A 123 18.47 -10.86 0.37
CA LEU A 123 17.33 -11.53 1.00
C LEU A 123 17.47 -11.57 2.53
N THR A 124 18.65 -11.95 3.02
CA THR A 124 18.92 -12.04 4.44
C THR A 124 18.84 -10.68 5.11
N GLU A 125 19.41 -9.64 4.50
CA GLU A 125 19.34 -8.27 5.03
C GLU A 125 17.89 -7.76 5.12
N CYS A 126 17.12 -7.90 4.04
CA CYS A 126 15.71 -7.49 4.01
C CYS A 126 14.86 -8.26 5.04
N SER A 127 15.07 -9.58 5.13
CA SER A 127 14.36 -10.45 6.08
C SER A 127 14.69 -10.08 7.52
N ASN A 128 15.97 -9.86 7.83
CA ASN A 128 16.41 -9.48 9.17
C ASN A 128 15.82 -8.14 9.60
N LYS A 129 15.72 -7.15 8.70
CA LYS A 129 15.07 -5.87 8.98
C LYS A 129 13.59 -6.08 9.36
N LEU A 130 12.86 -6.89 8.60
CA LEU A 130 11.45 -7.18 8.88
C LEU A 130 11.28 -7.96 10.19
N PHE A 131 12.02 -9.06 10.36
CA PHE A 131 11.90 -9.91 11.55
C PHE A 131 12.35 -9.19 12.83
N SER A 132 13.34 -8.30 12.77
CA SER A 132 13.72 -7.47 13.91
C SER A 132 12.55 -6.57 14.34
N LYS A 133 11.85 -5.94 13.41
CA LYS A 133 10.67 -5.13 13.73
C LYS A 133 9.52 -5.94 14.32
N ILE A 134 9.32 -7.18 13.82
CA ILE A 134 8.33 -8.11 14.39
C ILE A 134 8.74 -8.53 15.81
N LYS A 135 10.01 -8.90 16.01
CA LYS A 135 10.54 -9.29 17.33
C LYS A 135 10.42 -8.16 18.35
N ASN A 136 10.70 -6.94 17.94
CA ASN A 136 10.57 -5.74 18.77
C ASN A 136 9.11 -5.27 18.95
N LYS A 137 8.14 -5.99 18.39
CA LYS A 137 6.69 -5.67 18.44
C LYS A 137 6.33 -4.33 17.77
N GLU A 138 7.20 -3.79 16.94
CA GLU A 138 6.91 -2.61 16.13
C GLU A 138 5.97 -2.94 14.96
N ILE A 139 6.03 -4.18 14.47
CA ILE A 139 5.11 -4.74 13.47
C ILE A 139 4.47 -6.01 14.04
N LYS A 140 3.15 -6.07 13.97
CA LYS A 140 2.34 -7.25 14.34
C LYS A 140 1.57 -7.71 13.10
N PRO A 141 1.97 -8.82 12.45
CA PRO A 141 1.22 -9.37 11.34
C PRO A 141 -0.20 -9.74 11.78
N ASN A 142 -1.19 -9.24 11.05
CA ASN A 142 -2.59 -9.58 11.29
C ASN A 142 -2.95 -10.85 10.50
N ILE A 143 -3.22 -11.94 11.21
CA ILE A 143 -3.72 -13.18 10.61
C ILE A 143 -5.25 -13.13 10.66
N PHE A 144 -5.88 -13.00 9.50
CA PHE A 144 -7.33 -12.91 9.38
C PHE A 144 -8.00 -14.25 9.57
N LYS A 145 -7.53 -15.28 8.84
CA LYS A 145 -8.07 -16.65 8.95
C LYS A 145 -7.00 -17.68 8.60
N LYS A 146 -7.09 -18.83 9.26
CA LYS A 146 -6.31 -20.03 8.95
C LYS A 146 -7.21 -21.07 8.31
N PHE A 147 -6.73 -21.73 7.29
CA PHE A 147 -7.38 -22.84 6.60
C PHE A 147 -6.45 -24.05 6.61
N LYS A 148 -7.00 -25.24 6.51
CA LYS A 148 -6.23 -26.44 6.18
C LYS A 148 -5.77 -26.36 4.73
N LEU A 149 -4.70 -27.05 4.38
CA LEU A 149 -4.23 -27.09 2.98
C LEU A 149 -5.31 -27.64 2.03
N SER A 150 -6.12 -28.59 2.49
CA SER A 150 -7.26 -29.15 1.75
C SER A 150 -8.38 -28.13 1.45
N GLU A 151 -8.42 -26.99 2.18
CA GLU A 151 -9.41 -25.91 2.04
C GLU A 151 -8.87 -24.73 1.20
N ALA A 152 -7.84 -24.98 0.38
CA ALA A 152 -7.19 -23.93 -0.40
C ALA A 152 -8.16 -23.17 -1.34
N SER A 153 -9.17 -23.87 -1.90
CA SER A 153 -10.19 -23.25 -2.74
C SER A 153 -10.96 -22.16 -1.99
N GLU A 154 -11.43 -22.47 -0.79
CA GLU A 154 -12.17 -21.52 0.05
C GLU A 154 -11.29 -20.31 0.45
N ALA A 155 -10.00 -20.54 0.70
CA ALA A 155 -9.04 -19.49 0.99
C ALA A 155 -8.87 -18.53 -0.21
N HIS A 156 -8.81 -19.06 -1.43
CA HIS A 156 -8.76 -18.27 -2.66
C HIS A 156 -10.05 -17.48 -2.89
N GLU A 157 -11.22 -18.08 -2.70
CA GLU A 157 -12.50 -17.39 -2.79
C GLU A 157 -12.59 -16.22 -1.81
N LEU A 158 -12.13 -16.43 -0.57
CA LEU A 158 -12.10 -15.38 0.44
C LEU A 158 -11.17 -14.22 0.05
N ILE A 159 -9.99 -14.48 -0.54
CA ILE A 159 -9.11 -13.43 -1.04
C ILE A 159 -9.78 -12.64 -2.16
N GLN A 160 -10.41 -13.32 -3.12
CA GLN A 160 -11.06 -12.71 -4.26
C GLN A 160 -12.28 -11.87 -3.87
N SER A 161 -12.99 -12.24 -2.80
CA SER A 161 -14.15 -11.50 -2.29
C SER A 161 -13.81 -10.11 -1.74
N ARG A 162 -12.52 -9.79 -1.51
CA ARG A 162 -12.02 -8.54 -0.87
C ARG A 162 -12.56 -8.31 0.56
N ASN A 163 -13.08 -9.36 1.22
CA ASN A 163 -13.61 -9.27 2.59
C ASN A 163 -12.53 -9.57 3.66
N SER A 164 -11.32 -9.90 3.26
CA SER A 164 -10.22 -10.14 4.20
C SER A 164 -9.55 -8.83 4.63
N THR A 165 -9.19 -8.74 5.91
CA THR A 165 -8.49 -7.59 6.52
C THR A 165 -7.11 -7.94 7.07
N GLY A 166 -6.52 -9.03 6.61
CA GLY A 166 -5.21 -9.52 7.04
C GLY A 166 -4.73 -10.69 6.20
N SER A 167 -3.68 -11.36 6.67
CA SER A 167 -3.12 -12.53 5.99
C SER A 167 -4.02 -13.75 6.15
N ILE A 168 -4.23 -14.47 5.06
CA ILE A 168 -4.86 -15.80 5.05
C ILE A 168 -3.74 -16.81 5.00
N ILE A 169 -3.79 -17.81 5.89
CA ILE A 169 -2.72 -18.81 6.04
C ILE A 169 -3.30 -20.18 5.73
N LEU A 170 -2.61 -20.96 4.92
CA LEU A 170 -2.84 -22.39 4.75
C LEU A 170 -1.92 -23.16 5.70
N CYS A 171 -2.49 -24.03 6.51
CA CYS A 171 -1.76 -24.91 7.42
C CYS A 171 -1.74 -26.32 6.83
N PRO A 172 -0.56 -26.97 6.71
CA PRO A 172 -0.45 -28.38 6.29
C PRO A 172 -1.19 -29.33 7.23
#